data_da0258aa1be87ea62d41269b744cf0fe
#
_entry.id   da0258aa1be87ea62d41269b744cf0fe
#
_cell.length_a   1.000
_cell.length_b   1.000
_cell.length_c   1.000
_cell.angle_alpha   90.00
_cell.angle_beta   90.00
_cell.angle_gamma   90.00
#
_symmetry.space_group_name_H-M   'P 1'
#
loop_
_entity.id
_entity.type
_entity.pdbx_description
1 polymer ?
#
loop_
_entity_poly.entity_id
_entity_poly.type
_entity_poly.pdbx_seq_one_letter_code
_entity_poly.pdbx_strand_id
1 'polypeptide(L)'
;AMIFAAGLGTRLKPITDHMPKAMVSVGGEPLIKHVIDRLKAAGAERIIVNVHHFASQITGYLKKNNNFDIDIRISDETEKLLDTGGAIKKAAHLFDDASPILIHNVDILSNVDLKKFYEAEPMAIAEGDDKAGLTDALLLVSERKTKRYLLFSEGMRLVGWTNVETGEVRSPYPGLN
;
A
#
# COMPACT_ATOMS: atom_id res chain seq x y z
N ALA A 1 -9.59 0.01 -5.19
CA ALA A 1 -8.24 -0.24 -4.67
C ALA A 1 -7.28 0.89 -4.99
N MET A 2 -6.11 0.94 -4.32
CA MET A 2 -5.02 1.86 -4.64
C MET A 2 -3.68 1.14 -4.71
N ILE A 3 -2.87 1.45 -5.73
CA ILE A 3 -1.49 0.95 -5.87
C ILE A 3 -0.52 2.08 -5.57
N PHE A 4 0.39 1.90 -4.62
CA PHE A 4 1.49 2.81 -4.38
C PHE A 4 2.63 2.56 -5.37
N ALA A 5 2.74 3.43 -6.39
CA ALA A 5 3.72 3.35 -7.47
C ALA A 5 4.64 4.60 -7.59
N ALA A 6 4.48 5.59 -6.72
CA ALA A 6 5.24 6.84 -6.73
C ALA A 6 6.67 6.73 -6.15
N GLY A 7 7.05 5.57 -5.60
CA GLY A 7 8.33 5.36 -4.94
C GLY A 7 9.54 5.50 -5.88
N LEU A 8 10.61 6.15 -5.39
CA LEU A 8 11.84 6.39 -6.17
C LEU A 8 12.65 5.14 -6.50
N GLY A 9 12.42 4.03 -5.82
CA GLY A 9 13.08 2.76 -6.08
C GLY A 9 14.59 2.72 -5.81
N THR A 10 15.12 3.60 -4.97
CA THR A 10 16.56 3.82 -4.75
C THR A 10 17.37 2.57 -4.42
N ARG A 11 16.73 1.57 -3.78
CA ARG A 11 17.36 0.27 -3.45
C ARG A 11 17.54 -0.65 -4.65
N LEU A 12 16.90 -0.37 -5.77
CA LEU A 12 16.97 -1.16 -7.01
C LEU A 12 17.88 -0.53 -8.07
N LYS A 13 18.65 0.51 -7.70
CA LYS A 13 19.66 1.06 -8.61
C LYS A 13 20.71 0.00 -8.98
N PRO A 14 21.21 -0.02 -10.23
CA PRO A 14 20.99 1.00 -11.28
C PRO A 14 19.72 0.81 -12.12
N ILE A 15 18.93 -0.23 -11.93
CA ILE A 15 17.73 -0.54 -12.74
C ILE A 15 16.76 0.66 -12.75
N THR A 16 16.56 1.26 -11.59
CA THR A 16 15.62 2.39 -11.43
C THR A 16 16.19 3.76 -11.78
N ASP A 17 17.40 3.83 -12.35
CA ASP A 17 17.94 5.07 -12.90
C ASP A 17 17.24 5.50 -14.20
N HIS A 18 16.58 4.57 -14.90
CA HIS A 18 15.96 4.79 -16.20
C HIS A 18 14.49 4.41 -16.27
N MET A 19 13.93 3.81 -15.21
CA MET A 19 12.52 3.42 -15.15
C MET A 19 11.98 3.47 -13.72
N PRO A 20 10.68 3.68 -13.55
CA PRO A 20 10.09 3.61 -12.22
C PRO A 20 10.07 2.16 -11.72
N LYS A 21 10.12 1.96 -10.41
CA LYS A 21 10.07 0.64 -9.78
C LYS A 21 8.89 -0.21 -10.26
N ALA A 22 7.76 0.42 -10.50
CA ALA A 22 6.54 -0.20 -11.01
C ALA A 22 6.73 -0.90 -12.36
N MET A 23 7.72 -0.47 -13.15
CA MET A 23 8.02 -1.02 -14.48
C MET A 23 9.14 -2.06 -14.47
N VAL A 24 9.75 -2.35 -13.33
CA VAL A 24 10.73 -3.44 -13.21
C VAL A 24 10.04 -4.77 -13.54
N SER A 25 10.65 -5.52 -14.46
CA SER A 25 10.11 -6.80 -14.92
C SER A 25 10.45 -7.93 -13.96
N VAL A 26 9.45 -8.73 -13.64
CA VAL A 26 9.58 -9.99 -12.90
C VAL A 26 8.80 -11.06 -13.67
N GLY A 27 9.46 -12.17 -14.00
CA GLY A 27 8.82 -13.23 -14.78
C GLY A 27 8.35 -12.79 -16.19
N GLY A 28 8.99 -11.76 -16.77
CA GLY A 28 8.66 -11.24 -18.09
C GLY A 28 7.62 -10.11 -18.11
N GLU A 29 7.00 -9.79 -16.98
CA GLU A 29 5.96 -8.76 -16.87
C GLU A 29 6.32 -7.69 -15.84
N PRO A 30 5.94 -6.41 -16.03
CA PRO A 30 6.16 -5.36 -15.06
C PRO A 30 5.45 -5.60 -13.73
N LEU A 31 6.08 -5.19 -12.62
CA LEU A 31 5.49 -5.31 -11.27
C LEU A 31 4.07 -4.75 -11.19
N ILE A 32 3.81 -3.60 -11.82
CA ILE A 32 2.48 -2.98 -11.82
C ILE A 32 1.41 -3.91 -12.43
N LYS A 33 1.75 -4.67 -13.49
CA LYS A 33 0.82 -5.61 -14.12
C LYS A 33 0.45 -6.73 -13.16
N HIS A 34 1.44 -7.32 -12.48
CA HIS A 34 1.17 -8.36 -11.47
C HIS A 34 0.19 -7.90 -10.40
N VAL A 35 0.36 -6.66 -9.92
CA VAL A 35 -0.54 -6.11 -8.89
C VAL A 35 -1.93 -5.82 -9.45
N ILE A 36 -2.04 -5.24 -10.66
CA ILE A 36 -3.33 -5.00 -11.32
C ILE A 36 -4.09 -6.32 -11.51
N ASP A 37 -3.43 -7.35 -12.05
CA ASP A 37 -4.08 -8.65 -12.29
C ASP A 37 -4.59 -9.27 -10.99
N ARG A 38 -3.83 -9.15 -9.90
CA ARG A 38 -4.24 -9.65 -8.58
C ARG A 38 -5.42 -8.86 -7.99
N LEU A 39 -5.42 -7.55 -8.11
CA LEU A 39 -6.52 -6.71 -7.65
C LEU A 39 -7.80 -6.98 -8.46
N LYS A 40 -7.68 -7.15 -9.78
CA LYS A 40 -8.80 -7.56 -10.62
C LYS A 40 -9.37 -8.92 -10.20
N ALA A 41 -8.49 -9.91 -9.97
CA ALA A 41 -8.89 -11.24 -9.52
C ALA A 41 -9.56 -11.21 -8.13
N ALA A 42 -9.21 -10.23 -7.29
CA ALA A 42 -9.85 -10.00 -5.99
C ALA A 42 -11.20 -9.26 -6.08
N GLY A 43 -11.61 -8.83 -7.28
CA GLY A 43 -12.89 -8.13 -7.50
C GLY A 43 -12.81 -6.61 -7.46
N ALA A 44 -11.62 -6.01 -7.58
CA ALA A 44 -11.52 -4.56 -7.70
C ALA A 44 -12.16 -4.08 -9.01
N GLU A 45 -13.06 -3.12 -8.91
CA GLU A 45 -13.72 -2.47 -10.07
C GLU A 45 -12.99 -1.20 -10.51
N ARG A 46 -12.27 -0.57 -9.57
CA ARG A 46 -11.46 0.63 -9.81
C ARG A 46 -10.12 0.52 -9.10
N ILE A 47 -9.07 0.95 -9.79
CA ILE A 47 -7.72 1.04 -9.24
C ILE A 47 -7.19 2.46 -9.39
N ILE A 48 -6.78 3.08 -8.28
CA ILE A 48 -6.09 4.35 -8.28
C ILE A 48 -4.60 4.05 -8.23
N VAL A 49 -3.81 4.68 -9.11
CA VAL A 49 -2.36 4.52 -9.15
C VAL A 49 -1.72 5.88 -8.90
N ASN A 50 -0.97 6.02 -7.80
CA ASN A 50 -0.19 7.24 -7.65
C ASN A 50 1.13 7.14 -8.42
N VAL A 51 1.53 8.24 -9.03
CA VAL A 51 2.73 8.32 -9.86
C VAL A 51 3.55 9.56 -9.50
N HIS A 52 4.88 9.44 -9.59
CA HIS A 52 5.81 10.56 -9.36
C HIS A 52 6.97 10.49 -10.35
N HIS A 53 8.06 9.81 -10.00
CA HIS A 53 9.25 9.67 -10.84
C HIS A 53 8.95 8.77 -12.05
N PHE A 54 9.32 9.25 -13.26
CA PHE A 54 9.00 8.59 -14.52
C PHE A 54 7.48 8.30 -14.71
N ALA A 55 6.61 9.19 -14.23
CA ALA A 55 5.16 9.04 -14.32
C ALA A 55 4.66 8.70 -15.73
N SER A 56 5.25 9.30 -16.77
CA SER A 56 4.91 9.08 -18.17
C SER A 56 5.13 7.63 -18.64
N GLN A 57 6.10 6.91 -18.06
CA GLN A 57 6.32 5.50 -18.40
C GLN A 57 5.19 4.63 -17.85
N ILE A 58 4.74 4.89 -16.62
CA ILE A 58 3.62 4.16 -16.01
C ILE A 58 2.33 4.45 -16.78
N THR A 59 1.99 5.73 -16.96
CA THR A 59 0.74 6.13 -17.63
C THR A 59 0.71 5.70 -19.09
N GLY A 60 1.85 5.77 -19.80
CA GLY A 60 1.99 5.26 -21.16
C GLY A 60 1.80 3.76 -21.26
N TYR A 61 2.34 2.99 -20.31
CA TYR A 61 2.17 1.54 -20.25
C TYR A 61 0.70 1.15 -19.99
N LEU A 62 0.06 1.80 -19.02
CA LEU A 62 -1.35 1.56 -18.71
C LEU A 62 -2.24 1.85 -19.95
N LYS A 63 -2.03 3.01 -20.58
CA LYS A 63 -2.78 3.41 -21.77
C LYS A 63 -2.56 2.45 -22.96
N LYS A 64 -1.32 2.03 -23.19
CA LYS A 64 -0.97 1.09 -24.26
C LYS A 64 -1.68 -0.25 -24.11
N ASN A 65 -1.97 -0.67 -22.88
CA ASN A 65 -2.67 -1.90 -22.55
C ASN A 65 -4.16 -1.70 -22.25
N ASN A 66 -4.77 -0.60 -22.75
CA ASN A 66 -6.19 -0.28 -22.55
C ASN A 66 -6.59 -0.32 -21.06
N ASN A 67 -5.71 0.15 -20.17
CA ASN A 67 -5.86 0.09 -18.72
C ASN A 67 -6.25 -1.32 -18.19
N PHE A 68 -5.85 -2.37 -18.90
CA PHE A 68 -6.18 -3.77 -18.56
C PHE A 68 -7.70 -4.01 -18.41
N ASP A 69 -8.52 -3.26 -19.16
CA ASP A 69 -9.99 -3.33 -19.13
C ASP A 69 -10.60 -3.11 -17.73
N ILE A 70 -10.02 -2.20 -16.94
CA ILE A 70 -10.54 -1.77 -15.63
C ILE A 70 -10.45 -0.24 -15.50
N ASP A 71 -11.30 0.37 -14.68
CA ASP A 71 -11.26 1.82 -14.37
C ASP A 71 -9.97 2.15 -13.61
N ILE A 72 -8.92 2.59 -14.32
CA ILE A 72 -7.67 3.07 -13.71
C ILE A 72 -7.67 4.60 -13.67
N ARG A 73 -7.47 5.16 -12.49
CA ARG A 73 -7.33 6.60 -12.25
C ARG A 73 -5.95 6.92 -11.73
N ILE A 74 -5.39 8.02 -12.22
CA ILE A 74 -4.04 8.47 -11.85
C ILE A 74 -4.12 9.55 -10.77
N SER A 75 -3.41 9.34 -9.67
CA SER A 75 -3.09 10.38 -8.69
C SER A 75 -1.67 10.88 -8.94
N ASP A 76 -1.56 12.02 -9.61
CA ASP A 76 -0.28 12.58 -10.05
C ASP A 76 0.41 13.33 -8.92
N GLU A 77 1.60 12.87 -8.52
CA GLU A 77 2.47 13.47 -7.51
C GLU A 77 3.78 14.03 -8.10
N THR A 78 3.84 14.27 -9.42
CA THR A 78 5.07 14.69 -10.08
C THR A 78 5.66 15.98 -9.52
N GLU A 79 4.84 16.91 -9.04
CA GLU A 79 5.29 18.14 -8.40
C GLU A 79 5.92 17.92 -7.02
N LYS A 80 5.42 16.95 -6.26
CA LYS A 80 5.87 16.66 -4.90
C LYS A 80 5.51 15.24 -4.49
N LEU A 81 6.52 14.47 -4.10
CA LEU A 81 6.32 13.16 -3.49
C LEU A 81 5.66 13.32 -2.10
N LEU A 82 4.53 12.66 -1.88
CA LEU A 82 3.68 12.88 -0.71
C LEU A 82 3.79 11.78 0.36
N ASP A 83 4.63 10.78 0.12
CA ASP A 83 4.70 9.56 0.95
C ASP A 83 3.33 8.84 1.06
N THR A 84 3.19 7.93 2.02
CA THR A 84 2.03 7.05 2.12
C THR A 84 0.73 7.81 2.46
N GLY A 85 0.74 8.54 3.57
CA GLY A 85 -0.46 9.24 4.07
C GLY A 85 -0.88 10.41 3.18
N GLY A 86 0.11 11.18 2.69
CA GLY A 86 -0.15 12.27 1.76
C GLY A 86 -0.70 11.80 0.43
N ALA A 87 -0.23 10.66 -0.08
CA ALA A 87 -0.74 10.03 -1.30
C ALA A 87 -2.22 9.64 -1.18
N ILE A 88 -2.61 9.01 -0.06
CA ILE A 88 -4.02 8.67 0.21
C ILE A 88 -4.86 9.94 0.27
N LYS A 89 -4.41 10.95 1.02
CA LYS A 89 -5.12 12.23 1.17
C LYS A 89 -5.31 12.93 -0.18
N LYS A 90 -4.28 12.94 -1.02
CA LYS A 90 -4.37 13.54 -2.38
C LYS A 90 -5.35 12.77 -3.26
N ALA A 91 -5.35 11.46 -3.19
CA ALA A 91 -6.22 10.59 -3.97
C ALA A 91 -7.67 10.53 -3.44
N ALA A 92 -7.98 11.14 -2.29
CA ALA A 92 -9.26 11.00 -1.60
C ALA A 92 -10.47 11.25 -2.52
N HIS A 93 -10.42 12.27 -3.38
CA HIS A 93 -11.49 12.61 -4.31
C HIS A 93 -11.72 11.59 -5.45
N LEU A 94 -10.82 10.60 -5.59
CA LEU A 94 -10.93 9.52 -6.58
C LEU A 94 -11.55 8.24 -6.00
N PHE A 95 -11.68 8.15 -4.67
CA PHE A 95 -12.32 7.04 -3.99
C PHE A 95 -13.85 7.20 -3.96
N ASP A 96 -14.50 6.10 -3.68
CA ASP A 96 -15.90 6.08 -3.28
C ASP A 96 -15.92 6.12 -1.73
N ASP A 97 -16.62 7.10 -1.17
CA ASP A 97 -16.66 7.32 0.29
C ASP A 97 -17.41 6.21 1.06
N ALA A 98 -18.14 5.35 0.34
CA ALA A 98 -18.96 4.31 0.96
C ALA A 98 -18.24 2.99 1.26
N SER A 99 -17.02 2.81 0.77
CA SER A 99 -16.36 1.50 0.81
C SER A 99 -14.94 1.55 1.39
N PRO A 100 -14.50 0.51 2.11
CA PRO A 100 -13.11 0.36 2.48
C PRO A 100 -12.19 0.35 1.26
N ILE A 101 -10.96 0.82 1.42
CA ILE A 101 -9.98 0.92 0.35
C ILE A 101 -8.89 -0.13 0.54
N LEU A 102 -8.71 -1.03 -0.41
CA LEU A 102 -7.58 -1.96 -0.43
C LEU A 102 -6.35 -1.25 -0.99
N ILE A 103 -5.31 -1.08 -0.16
CA ILE A 103 -4.05 -0.44 -0.54
C ILE A 103 -2.98 -1.51 -0.74
N HIS A 104 -2.27 -1.45 -1.87
CA HIS A 104 -1.22 -2.40 -2.22
C HIS A 104 0.05 -1.67 -2.70
N ASN A 105 1.20 -2.04 -2.16
CA ASN A 105 2.48 -1.57 -2.68
C ASN A 105 2.80 -2.27 -4.01
N VAL A 106 3.29 -1.53 -5.00
CA VAL A 106 3.61 -2.09 -6.33
C VAL A 106 4.71 -3.15 -6.32
N ASP A 107 5.55 -3.17 -5.29
CA ASP A 107 6.72 -4.06 -5.19
C ASP A 107 6.51 -5.26 -4.26
N ILE A 108 5.29 -5.52 -3.85
CA ILE A 108 4.97 -6.70 -3.05
C ILE A 108 4.39 -7.79 -3.96
N LEU A 109 5.12 -8.90 -4.05
CA LEU A 109 4.63 -10.15 -4.63
C LEU A 109 4.35 -11.12 -3.49
N SER A 110 3.13 -11.62 -3.41
CA SER A 110 2.70 -12.53 -2.35
C SER A 110 1.65 -13.50 -2.87
N ASN A 111 1.38 -14.55 -2.11
CA ASN A 111 0.29 -15.50 -2.36
C ASN A 111 -0.94 -15.24 -1.48
N VAL A 112 -1.01 -14.07 -0.85
CA VAL A 112 -2.14 -13.68 0.00
C VAL A 112 -3.42 -13.63 -0.82
N ASP A 113 -4.49 -14.19 -0.29
CA ASP A 113 -5.84 -14.02 -0.81
C ASP A 113 -6.34 -12.61 -0.48
N LEU A 114 -6.22 -11.70 -1.47
CA LEU A 114 -6.58 -10.29 -1.30
C LEU A 114 -8.08 -10.10 -1.09
N LYS A 115 -8.92 -10.99 -1.65
CA LYS A 115 -10.36 -10.94 -1.44
C LYS A 115 -10.71 -11.26 0.01
N LYS A 116 -10.18 -12.36 0.55
CA LYS A 116 -10.35 -12.70 1.97
C LYS A 116 -9.81 -11.64 2.90
N PHE A 117 -8.66 -11.01 2.55
CA PHE A 117 -8.12 -9.91 3.34
C PHE A 117 -9.04 -8.68 3.33
N TYR A 118 -9.62 -8.34 2.18
CA TYR A 118 -10.54 -7.21 2.05
C TYR A 118 -11.86 -7.44 2.81
N GLU A 119 -12.35 -8.68 2.79
CA GLU A 119 -13.59 -9.10 3.45
C GLU A 119 -13.37 -9.46 4.93
N ALA A 120 -12.11 -9.44 5.41
CA ALA A 120 -11.82 -9.78 6.80
C ALA A 120 -12.43 -8.75 7.75
N GLU A 121 -13.21 -9.24 8.70
CA GLU A 121 -13.68 -8.40 9.80
C GLU A 121 -12.49 -8.08 10.74
N PRO A 122 -12.42 -6.85 11.24
CA PRO A 122 -11.46 -6.51 12.29
C PRO A 122 -11.63 -7.47 13.47
N MET A 123 -10.52 -7.96 14.02
CA MET A 123 -10.58 -8.73 15.24
C MET A 123 -11.33 -7.93 16.30
N ALA A 124 -12.31 -8.56 16.97
CA ALA A 124 -13.09 -7.91 18.00
C ALA A 124 -12.15 -7.29 19.04
N ILE A 125 -12.27 -5.99 19.23
CA ILE A 125 -11.53 -5.25 20.25
C ILE A 125 -12.07 -5.74 21.60
N ALA A 126 -11.17 -6.11 22.53
CA ALA A 126 -11.54 -6.57 23.86
C ALA A 126 -12.51 -5.60 24.55
N GLU A 127 -13.51 -6.15 25.25
CA GLU A 127 -14.48 -5.36 26.01
C GLU A 127 -13.76 -4.34 26.92
N GLY A 128 -14.12 -3.06 26.79
CA GLY A 128 -13.58 -1.98 27.60
C GLY A 128 -12.91 -0.85 26.84
N ASP A 129 -12.83 -0.88 25.52
CA ASP A 129 -12.36 0.26 24.72
C ASP A 129 -13.59 1.03 24.18
N ASP A 130 -13.74 2.32 24.55
CA ASP A 130 -14.85 3.19 24.14
C ASP A 130 -14.98 3.40 22.61
N LYS A 131 -14.05 2.85 21.84
CA LYS A 131 -14.06 2.84 20.37
C LYS A 131 -14.31 1.45 19.77
N ALA A 132 -14.93 0.55 20.52
CA ALA A 132 -15.35 -0.75 20.01
C ALA A 132 -16.27 -0.57 18.78
N GLY A 133 -15.81 -1.02 17.62
CA GLY A 133 -16.59 -1.02 16.38
C GLY A 133 -16.04 -0.17 15.24
N LEU A 134 -15.07 0.71 15.44
CA LEU A 134 -14.44 1.50 14.36
C LEU A 134 -12.98 1.08 14.19
N THR A 135 -12.69 0.40 13.09
CA THR A 135 -11.32 0.11 12.65
C THR A 135 -10.94 1.07 11.54
N ASP A 136 -9.97 1.95 11.81
CA ASP A 136 -9.48 2.91 10.81
C ASP A 136 -8.65 2.23 9.72
N ALA A 137 -7.90 1.18 10.07
CA ALA A 137 -7.08 0.42 9.13
C ALA A 137 -6.81 -1.01 9.60
N LEU A 138 -6.87 -1.96 8.67
CA LEU A 138 -6.43 -3.34 8.84
C LEU A 138 -5.08 -3.53 8.15
N LEU A 139 -4.09 -4.07 8.84
CA LEU A 139 -2.75 -4.30 8.31
C LEU A 139 -2.47 -5.78 8.12
N LEU A 140 -2.02 -6.15 6.93
CA LEU A 140 -1.42 -7.46 6.71
C LEU A 140 0.05 -7.40 7.13
N VAL A 141 0.42 -8.18 8.13
CA VAL A 141 1.76 -8.21 8.71
C VAL A 141 2.36 -9.62 8.65
N SER A 142 3.67 -9.71 8.72
CA SER A 142 4.39 -10.97 8.84
C SER A 142 5.57 -10.82 9.78
N GLU A 143 5.88 -11.87 10.51
CA GLU A 143 7.12 -11.94 11.26
C GLU A 143 8.31 -12.08 10.33
N ARG A 144 9.31 -11.20 10.50
CA ARG A 144 10.58 -11.27 9.79
C ARG A 144 11.67 -10.61 10.59
N LYS A 145 12.89 -11.07 10.45
CA LYS A 145 14.05 -10.40 11.05
C LYS A 145 14.29 -9.06 10.33
N THR A 146 14.19 -7.96 11.04
CA THR A 146 14.35 -6.60 10.52
C THR A 146 14.91 -5.66 11.60
N LYS A 147 15.23 -4.43 11.24
CA LYS A 147 15.65 -3.39 12.17
C LYS A 147 14.48 -2.58 12.73
N ARG A 148 13.34 -2.66 12.09
CA ARG A 148 12.15 -1.85 12.40
C ARG A 148 10.94 -2.75 12.54
N TYR A 149 10.24 -2.61 13.65
CA TYR A 149 9.06 -3.43 13.95
C TYR A 149 7.87 -2.54 14.25
N LEU A 150 6.70 -2.99 13.83
CA LEU A 150 5.42 -2.53 14.36
C LEU A 150 5.17 -3.25 15.68
N LEU A 151 4.68 -2.52 16.67
CA LEU A 151 4.37 -3.05 17.99
C LEU A 151 2.86 -3.26 18.08
N PHE A 152 2.46 -4.46 18.45
CA PHE A 152 1.07 -4.82 18.62
C PHE A 152 0.80 -5.24 20.06
N SER A 153 -0.39 -4.91 20.57
CA SER A 153 -0.90 -5.46 21.82
C SER A 153 -1.25 -6.96 21.68
N GLU A 154 -1.56 -7.63 22.79
CA GLU A 154 -2.07 -9.02 22.78
C GLU A 154 -3.34 -9.16 21.92
N GLY A 155 -4.19 -8.13 21.88
CA GLY A 155 -5.38 -8.05 21.02
C GLY A 155 -5.09 -7.63 19.56
N MET A 156 -3.82 -7.71 19.11
CA MET A 156 -3.42 -7.36 17.75
C MET A 156 -3.72 -5.91 17.33
N ARG A 157 -3.85 -5.00 18.29
CA ARG A 157 -3.94 -3.56 18.00
C ARG A 157 -2.56 -2.96 17.81
N LEU A 158 -2.37 -2.18 16.75
CA LEU A 158 -1.12 -1.44 16.54
C LEU A 158 -0.96 -0.38 17.63
N VAL A 159 0.08 -0.51 18.45
CA VAL A 159 0.34 0.38 19.59
C VAL A 159 1.63 1.19 19.45
N GLY A 160 2.45 0.90 18.45
CA GLY A 160 3.66 1.66 18.24
C GLY A 160 4.54 1.12 17.11
N TRP A 161 5.72 1.72 17.06
CA TRP A 161 6.79 1.37 16.13
C TRP A 161 8.13 1.48 16.85
N THR A 162 9.08 0.61 16.54
CA THR A 162 10.43 0.67 17.08
C THR A 162 11.51 0.44 16.03
N ASN A 163 12.68 1.04 16.26
CA ASN A 163 13.91 0.74 15.54
C ASN A 163 14.92 0.16 16.54
N VAL A 164 15.19 -1.14 16.45
CA VAL A 164 16.05 -1.86 17.40
C VAL A 164 17.55 -1.50 17.28
N GLU A 165 17.98 -0.85 16.18
CA GLU A 165 19.35 -0.38 16.05
C GLU A 165 19.59 0.94 16.79
N THR A 166 18.62 1.83 16.76
CA THR A 166 18.73 3.16 17.38
C THR A 166 18.10 3.22 18.76
N GLY A 167 17.33 2.20 19.16
CA GLY A 167 16.53 2.21 20.38
C GLY A 167 15.33 3.15 20.31
N GLU A 168 15.05 3.75 19.15
CA GLU A 168 13.92 4.66 18.99
C GLU A 168 12.59 3.89 19.07
N VAL A 169 11.68 4.40 19.91
CA VAL A 169 10.31 3.91 20.02
C VAL A 169 9.36 5.09 19.75
N ARG A 170 8.31 4.86 18.99
CA ARG A 170 7.22 5.82 18.76
C ARG A 170 5.91 5.17 19.12
N SER A 171 5.26 5.69 20.13
CA SER A 171 3.96 5.21 20.59
C SER A 171 3.14 6.38 21.16
N PRO A 172 1.83 6.43 20.92
CA PRO A 172 0.94 7.32 21.64
C PRO A 172 0.64 6.83 23.06
N TYR A 173 1.07 5.64 23.44
CA TYR A 173 0.78 5.01 24.73
C TYR A 173 1.95 5.23 25.70
N PRO A 174 1.69 5.79 26.92
CA PRO A 174 2.71 5.93 27.96
C PRO A 174 3.30 4.56 28.34
N GLY A 175 4.61 4.52 28.55
CA GLY A 175 5.31 3.30 29.00
C GLY A 175 5.86 2.38 27.89
N LEU A 176 5.63 2.73 26.62
CA LEU A 176 6.29 2.09 25.47
C LEU A 176 7.46 2.92 24.89
N ASN A 177 7.73 4.08 25.47
CA ASN A 177 8.83 4.98 25.07
C ASN A 177 10.04 4.80 25.96
#